data_666caeba8478229a61e0f79b86acb69b
#
_entry.id   666caeba8478229a61e0f79b86acb69b
#
_cell.length_a   1.000
_cell.length_b   1.000
_cell.length_c   1.000
_cell.angle_alpha   90.00
_cell.angle_beta   90.00
_cell.angle_gamma   90.00
#
_symmetry.space_group_name_H-M   'P 1'
#
loop_
_entity.id
_entity.type
_entity.pdbx_description
1 polymer ?
#
loop_
_entity_poly.entity_id
_entity_poly.type
_entity_poly.pdbx_seq_one_letter_code
_entity_poly.pdbx_strand_id
1 'polypeptide(L)'
;MNVDTLLIDLPTAPWQLPAFTDLGVHQLAPARLLALLERQRPAVVMMSAEQLERLLDSPALALSDLSHLQQVLFVSHRPGDWQLAERAAAQLDCRVQGFTEQWHDLASVKLAHQRWRERALGHPQVSAVALHGQTLFVVPRPCPSRPVDDHLAATEAALDQAFEPAQLVEAVRLNDRLGHAALLSMLNGLEQCGLLPAPLNDVVHSLALAGIAPGHRPLIARWMDVLQSQGLLQRVADRLQPTLDATAWSDIALEAIWAQLSVEWARNTGGSGTLDYARENARQLPLLMRGECAAVHLLFPEGRTERAAALYRESLAAQYQHRAVAHWIGAWAARQPAGVPLRVLEVGAGTGSTTQAVLPALANASVDYLCTDVSRYFSEQAAERLKDWPWVRHGVFDIDRPALAQGYPSQSWDLIVAGGVLNAARDTERSLATLLALLKPGGWLVFSEPTQEELWVMASQAFMLNQASDERQLSSATFLDLSQWQSALVRAGFHGNRSLPAATHPLARLGHRVFVAQVPAQRLSRAALAAHLEDPELQLELLDHLPDLSTAKDLP
;
A
#
# COMPACT_ATOMS: atom_id res chain seq x y z
N MET A 1 20.11 11.99 59.32
CA MET A 1 20.94 11.80 58.12
C MET A 1 20.46 12.82 57.10
N ASN A 2 21.28 13.83 56.80
CA ASN A 2 20.96 14.70 55.67
C ASN A 2 21.14 13.90 54.40
N VAL A 3 20.06 13.69 53.67
CA VAL A 3 20.07 13.02 52.37
C VAL A 3 20.26 14.14 51.33
N ASP A 4 21.50 14.34 50.90
CA ASP A 4 21.79 15.42 49.93
C ASP A 4 21.28 15.08 48.50
N THR A 5 21.05 13.80 48.19
CA THR A 5 20.56 13.37 46.89
C THR A 5 19.60 12.16 47.03
N LEU A 6 18.49 12.21 46.33
CA LEU A 6 17.43 11.19 46.33
C LEU A 6 17.25 10.59 44.94
N LEU A 7 17.23 9.26 44.83
CA LEU A 7 16.94 8.51 43.60
C LEU A 7 15.53 7.94 43.63
N ILE A 8 14.77 8.14 42.57
CA ILE A 8 13.37 7.70 42.46
C ILE A 8 13.15 7.08 41.08
N ASP A 9 12.73 5.83 41.09
CA ASP A 9 12.20 5.09 39.90
C ASP A 9 13.12 5.11 38.68
N LEU A 10 14.42 4.77 38.86
CA LEU A 10 15.35 4.66 37.74
C LEU A 10 15.54 3.21 37.30
N PRO A 11 15.53 2.93 35.99
CA PRO A 11 16.03 1.67 35.48
C PRO A 11 17.53 1.58 35.76
N THR A 12 17.99 0.45 36.29
CA THR A 12 19.38 0.10 36.67
C THR A 12 20.46 1.12 36.31
N ALA A 13 20.87 1.90 37.29
CA ALA A 13 21.92 2.92 37.12
C ALA A 13 23.28 2.25 36.80
N PRO A 14 24.02 2.70 35.77
CA PRO A 14 25.32 2.10 35.40
C PRO A 14 26.50 2.50 36.31
N TRP A 15 26.27 3.25 37.38
CA TRP A 15 27.32 3.71 38.28
C TRP A 15 27.06 3.45 39.74
N GLN A 16 28.08 3.01 40.40
CA GLN A 16 28.20 3.07 41.86
C GLN A 16 28.52 4.50 42.25
N LEU A 17 27.53 5.33 42.55
CA LEU A 17 27.74 6.64 43.14
C LEU A 17 27.72 6.51 44.65
N PRO A 18 28.79 6.92 45.35
CA PRO A 18 28.97 6.66 46.78
C PRO A 18 28.07 7.48 47.73
N ALA A 19 27.15 8.29 47.23
CA ALA A 19 26.40 9.25 48.05
C ALA A 19 24.86 9.23 47.79
N PHE A 20 24.29 8.19 47.19
CA PHE A 20 22.85 8.13 46.92
C PHE A 20 22.11 7.21 47.88
N THR A 21 20.97 7.67 48.37
CA THR A 21 20.03 6.82 49.08
C THR A 21 18.96 6.38 48.08
N ASP A 22 19.06 5.13 47.64
CA ASP A 22 18.00 4.49 46.86
C ASP A 22 16.87 4.10 47.81
N LEU A 23 15.69 4.69 47.61
CA LEU A 23 14.52 4.36 48.40
C LEU A 23 13.74 3.16 47.88
N GLY A 24 14.15 2.56 46.74
CA GLY A 24 13.51 1.39 46.16
C GLY A 24 12.02 1.59 45.82
N VAL A 25 11.60 2.82 45.58
CA VAL A 25 10.19 3.17 45.47
C VAL A 25 9.81 3.29 44.01
N HIS A 26 9.30 2.24 43.48
CA HIS A 26 8.70 2.23 42.16
C HIS A 26 7.30 2.88 42.22
N GLN A 27 7.07 3.92 41.41
CA GLN A 27 5.75 4.57 41.17
C GLN A 27 5.03 5.13 42.39
N LEU A 28 5.65 6.09 43.09
CA LEU A 28 4.95 6.86 44.11
C LEU A 28 3.83 7.73 43.52
N ALA A 29 2.67 7.74 44.17
CA ALA A 29 1.65 8.73 43.87
C ALA A 29 2.24 10.16 44.12
N PRO A 30 1.98 11.16 43.23
CA PRO A 30 2.58 12.47 43.28
C PRO A 30 2.50 13.16 44.66
N ALA A 31 1.35 13.09 45.31
CA ALA A 31 1.17 13.66 46.66
C ALA A 31 2.09 13.02 47.72
N ARG A 32 2.35 11.73 47.63
CA ARG A 32 3.29 11.03 48.53
C ARG A 32 4.73 11.38 48.23
N LEU A 33 5.05 11.55 46.94
CA LEU A 33 6.37 11.99 46.53
C LEU A 33 6.67 13.41 47.04
N LEU A 34 5.74 14.35 46.89
CA LEU A 34 5.85 15.72 47.39
C LEU A 34 6.05 15.73 48.91
N ALA A 35 5.22 15.00 49.66
CA ALA A 35 5.38 14.89 51.12
C ALA A 35 6.73 14.28 51.55
N LEU A 36 7.28 13.37 50.74
CA LEU A 36 8.60 12.79 50.95
C LEU A 36 9.69 13.83 50.72
N LEU A 37 9.63 14.62 49.62
CA LEU A 37 10.57 15.67 49.29
C LEU A 37 10.59 16.78 50.36
N GLU A 38 9.43 17.24 50.83
CA GLU A 38 9.30 18.20 51.93
C GLU A 38 9.92 17.69 53.23
N ARG A 39 9.69 16.41 53.55
CA ARG A 39 10.20 15.80 54.79
C ARG A 39 11.70 15.56 54.76
N GLN A 40 12.23 15.05 53.63
CA GLN A 40 13.65 14.69 53.51
C GLN A 40 14.52 15.88 53.12
N ARG A 41 13.93 16.93 52.52
CA ARG A 41 14.59 18.17 52.05
C ARG A 41 15.88 17.91 51.23
N PRO A 42 15.86 17.02 50.20
CA PRO A 42 17.05 16.77 49.38
C PRO A 42 17.41 17.99 48.55
N ALA A 43 18.72 18.26 48.36
CA ALA A 43 19.19 19.31 47.48
C ALA A 43 19.08 18.87 45.99
N VAL A 44 19.27 17.59 45.71
CA VAL A 44 19.22 17.02 44.37
C VAL A 44 18.30 15.83 44.33
N VAL A 45 17.47 15.76 43.33
CA VAL A 45 16.55 14.61 43.08
C VAL A 45 16.77 14.09 41.66
N MET A 46 16.87 12.78 41.55
CA MET A 46 16.90 12.11 40.25
C MET A 46 15.69 11.18 40.10
N MET A 47 14.97 11.26 38.99
CA MET A 47 13.74 10.47 38.72
C MET A 47 13.55 10.15 37.24
N SER A 48 12.57 9.30 36.95
CA SER A 48 12.15 9.08 35.54
C SER A 48 11.35 10.29 35.01
N ALA A 49 11.34 10.45 33.67
CA ALA A 49 10.53 11.48 33.02
C ALA A 49 9.03 11.34 33.36
N GLU A 50 8.51 10.11 33.39
CA GLU A 50 7.11 9.85 33.78
C GLU A 50 6.79 10.31 35.20
N GLN A 51 7.69 10.06 36.13
CA GLN A 51 7.51 10.49 37.52
C GLN A 51 7.55 12.00 37.65
N LEU A 52 8.45 12.66 36.92
CA LEU A 52 8.53 14.12 36.84
C LEU A 52 7.24 14.71 36.25
N GLU A 53 6.77 14.18 35.15
CA GLU A 53 5.53 14.62 34.48
C GLU A 53 4.33 14.54 35.42
N ARG A 54 4.15 13.39 36.12
CA ARG A 54 3.10 13.20 37.11
C ARG A 54 3.22 14.16 38.30
N LEU A 55 4.42 14.47 38.72
CA LEU A 55 4.67 15.44 39.78
C LEU A 55 4.25 16.85 39.38
N LEU A 56 4.62 17.28 38.17
CA LEU A 56 4.28 18.59 37.64
C LEU A 56 2.77 18.75 37.34
N ASP A 57 2.07 17.66 37.03
CA ASP A 57 0.62 17.66 36.82
C ASP A 57 -0.18 17.61 38.13
N SER A 58 0.49 17.43 39.27
CA SER A 58 -0.17 17.31 40.58
C SER A 58 -0.67 18.64 41.09
N PRO A 59 -1.95 18.82 41.44
CA PRO A 59 -2.46 19.99 42.09
C PRO A 59 -1.77 20.28 43.46
N ALA A 60 -1.25 19.23 44.11
CA ALA A 60 -0.56 19.36 45.39
C ALA A 60 0.80 20.05 45.26
N LEU A 61 1.39 20.15 44.07
CA LEU A 61 2.66 20.84 43.84
C LEU A 61 2.60 22.31 44.29
N ALA A 62 1.51 23.00 43.95
CA ALA A 62 1.32 24.41 44.31
C ALA A 62 1.22 24.68 45.83
N LEU A 63 0.99 23.61 46.62
CA LEU A 63 0.87 23.68 48.08
C LEU A 63 2.13 23.16 48.81
N SER A 64 3.13 22.69 48.07
CA SER A 64 4.32 22.04 48.60
C SER A 64 5.50 23.01 48.72
N ASP A 65 6.24 22.96 49.85
CA ASP A 65 7.48 23.71 50.02
C ASP A 65 8.70 22.93 49.50
N LEU A 66 9.08 23.21 48.27
CA LEU A 66 10.26 22.64 47.62
C LEU A 66 11.43 23.64 47.52
N SER A 67 11.44 24.74 48.28
CA SER A 67 12.47 25.79 48.27
C SER A 67 13.90 25.29 48.56
N HIS A 68 14.03 24.11 49.13
CA HIS A 68 15.32 23.44 49.39
C HIS A 68 15.90 22.74 48.15
N LEU A 69 15.08 22.49 47.11
CA LEU A 69 15.47 21.74 45.92
C LEU A 69 16.31 22.61 44.99
N GLN A 70 17.57 22.22 44.78
CA GLN A 70 18.52 22.96 43.95
C GLN A 70 18.57 22.40 42.53
N GLN A 71 18.41 21.07 42.40
CA GLN A 71 18.52 20.43 41.10
C GLN A 71 17.60 19.20 40.98
N VAL A 72 16.95 19.08 39.82
CA VAL A 72 16.25 17.87 39.39
C VAL A 72 16.96 17.30 38.19
N LEU A 73 17.31 16.03 38.26
CA LEU A 73 17.83 15.22 37.15
C LEU A 73 16.76 14.24 36.75
N PHE A 74 16.56 14.02 35.45
CA PHE A 74 15.64 12.99 35.00
C PHE A 74 16.16 12.25 33.79
N VAL A 75 15.72 10.97 33.64
CA VAL A 75 16.04 10.13 32.50
C VAL A 75 14.79 9.92 31.67
N SER A 76 14.91 10.07 30.37
CA SER A 76 13.81 9.94 29.42
C SER A 76 14.11 8.89 28.34
N HIS A 77 13.07 8.13 27.99
CA HIS A 77 13.04 7.26 26.82
C HIS A 77 12.60 8.02 25.55
N ARG A 78 12.16 9.28 25.68
CA ARG A 78 11.58 10.08 24.60
C ARG A 78 12.52 11.21 24.21
N PRO A 79 13.01 11.26 22.97
CA PRO A 79 13.96 12.28 22.53
C PRO A 79 13.39 13.71 22.51
N GLY A 80 12.08 13.90 22.71
CA GLY A 80 11.43 15.24 22.77
C GLY A 80 11.27 15.83 24.17
N ASP A 81 11.69 15.16 25.23
CA ASP A 81 11.40 15.55 26.62
C ASP A 81 12.24 16.73 27.15
N TRP A 82 13.01 17.46 26.29
CA TRP A 82 13.55 18.76 26.68
C TRP A 82 12.46 19.79 27.04
N GLN A 83 11.24 19.65 26.48
CA GLN A 83 10.08 20.45 26.86
C GLN A 83 9.67 20.20 28.32
N LEU A 84 9.80 18.95 28.77
CA LEU A 84 9.58 18.58 30.16
C LEU A 84 10.62 19.27 31.08
N ALA A 85 11.89 19.35 30.67
CA ALA A 85 12.92 20.05 31.39
C ALA A 85 12.62 21.56 31.53
N GLU A 86 12.19 22.20 30.43
CA GLU A 86 11.81 23.62 30.43
C GLU A 86 10.59 23.88 31.34
N ARG A 87 9.57 23.03 31.25
CA ARG A 87 8.38 23.09 32.11
C ARG A 87 8.71 22.88 33.58
N ALA A 88 9.53 21.89 33.90
CA ALA A 88 9.94 21.57 35.24
C ALA A 88 10.77 22.73 35.86
N ALA A 89 11.69 23.31 35.10
CA ALA A 89 12.48 24.45 35.56
C ALA A 89 11.60 25.68 35.91
N ALA A 90 10.57 25.93 35.10
CA ALA A 90 9.63 27.03 35.31
C ALA A 90 8.70 26.81 36.53
N GLN A 91 8.33 25.55 36.85
CA GLN A 91 7.41 25.25 37.94
C GLN A 91 8.09 24.96 39.28
N LEU A 92 9.32 24.44 39.26
CA LEU A 92 10.04 24.04 40.47
C LEU A 92 11.06 25.09 40.94
N ASP A 93 11.30 26.14 40.17
CA ASP A 93 12.27 27.20 40.42
C ASP A 93 13.66 26.66 40.82
N CYS A 94 14.12 25.62 40.14
CA CYS A 94 15.41 24.98 40.36
C CYS A 94 16.09 24.61 39.04
N ARG A 95 17.37 24.20 39.10
CA ARG A 95 18.06 23.69 37.91
C ARG A 95 17.48 22.34 37.53
N VAL A 96 17.06 22.20 36.25
CA VAL A 96 16.55 20.92 35.74
C VAL A 96 17.42 20.47 34.56
N GLN A 97 17.82 19.21 34.57
CA GLN A 97 18.64 18.60 33.52
C GLN A 97 18.10 17.22 33.21
N GLY A 98 17.78 17.00 31.94
CA GLY A 98 17.32 15.72 31.44
C GLY A 98 18.41 14.98 30.67
N PHE A 99 18.36 13.66 30.70
CA PHE A 99 19.27 12.77 30.00
C PHE A 99 18.50 11.71 29.20
N THR A 100 19.07 11.23 28.08
CA THR A 100 18.62 10.02 27.40
C THR A 100 19.00 8.77 28.22
N GLU A 101 18.48 7.59 27.85
CA GLU A 101 18.92 6.32 28.45
C GLU A 101 20.42 6.05 28.28
N GLN A 102 21.03 6.56 27.21
CA GLN A 102 22.48 6.51 27.00
C GLN A 102 23.22 7.66 27.71
N TRP A 103 22.53 8.40 28.58
CA TRP A 103 23.08 9.50 29.38
C TRP A 103 23.59 10.71 28.58
N HIS A 104 23.05 10.92 27.36
CA HIS A 104 23.28 12.16 26.65
C HIS A 104 22.39 13.27 27.22
N ASP A 105 22.96 14.45 27.48
CA ASP A 105 22.21 15.61 27.94
C ASP A 105 21.17 16.04 26.87
N LEU A 106 19.91 16.14 27.27
CA LEU A 106 18.80 16.50 26.36
C LEU A 106 18.96 17.88 25.73
N ALA A 107 19.62 18.82 26.42
CA ALA A 107 19.91 20.14 25.84
C ALA A 107 20.88 20.03 24.66
N SER A 108 21.90 19.18 24.77
CA SER A 108 22.83 18.89 23.68
C SER A 108 22.14 18.17 22.52
N VAL A 109 21.23 17.25 22.81
CA VAL A 109 20.39 16.57 21.81
C VAL A 109 19.50 17.57 21.08
N LYS A 110 18.82 18.47 21.81
CA LYS A 110 18.00 19.55 21.22
C LYS A 110 18.83 20.41 20.25
N LEU A 111 20.05 20.80 20.64
CA LEU A 111 20.93 21.61 19.79
C LEU A 111 21.38 20.85 18.54
N ALA A 112 21.67 19.55 18.65
CA ALA A 112 21.98 18.71 17.50
C ALA A 112 20.77 18.61 16.55
N HIS A 113 19.56 18.38 17.08
CA HIS A 113 18.33 18.33 16.32
C HIS A 113 18.04 19.63 15.56
N GLN A 114 18.27 20.79 16.20
CA GLN A 114 18.12 22.10 15.53
C GLN A 114 19.10 22.24 14.38
N ARG A 115 20.39 21.91 14.59
CA ARG A 115 21.42 21.96 13.54
C ARG A 115 21.10 21.05 12.36
N TRP A 116 20.64 19.82 12.60
CA TRP A 116 20.25 18.91 11.52
C TRP A 116 19.09 19.45 10.70
N ARG A 117 18.04 19.99 11.38
CA ARG A 117 16.92 20.65 10.69
C ARG A 117 17.35 21.84 9.85
N GLU A 118 18.15 22.74 10.41
CA GLU A 118 18.62 23.95 9.71
C GLU A 118 19.48 23.58 8.50
N ARG A 119 20.43 22.65 8.66
CA ARG A 119 21.28 22.19 7.56
C ARG A 119 20.45 21.50 6.48
N ALA A 120 19.54 20.61 6.84
CA ALA A 120 18.69 19.93 5.87
C ALA A 120 17.79 20.90 5.09
N LEU A 121 17.15 21.86 5.79
CA LEU A 121 16.34 22.90 5.14
C LEU A 121 17.17 23.86 4.27
N GLY A 122 18.45 24.02 4.57
CA GLY A 122 19.40 24.76 3.73
C GLY A 122 19.72 24.08 2.40
N HIS A 123 19.44 22.79 2.25
CA HIS A 123 19.66 22.10 0.98
C HIS A 123 18.60 22.49 -0.06
N PRO A 124 18.99 22.92 -1.29
CA PRO A 124 18.05 23.48 -2.28
C PRO A 124 16.94 22.54 -2.74
N GLN A 125 17.16 21.22 -2.65
CA GLN A 125 16.18 20.20 -3.02
C GLN A 125 15.32 19.69 -1.86
N VAL A 126 15.40 20.29 -0.67
CA VAL A 126 14.58 19.94 0.49
C VAL A 126 13.41 20.91 0.60
N SER A 127 12.19 20.40 0.77
CA SER A 127 10.98 21.21 0.97
C SER A 127 10.54 21.26 2.42
N ALA A 128 10.63 20.14 3.15
CA ALA A 128 10.23 20.04 4.56
C ALA A 128 11.05 18.97 5.28
N VAL A 129 11.15 19.10 6.60
CA VAL A 129 11.81 18.13 7.46
C VAL A 129 11.07 17.97 8.78
N ALA A 130 11.10 16.75 9.32
CA ALA A 130 10.70 16.43 10.67
C ALA A 130 11.74 15.50 11.30
N LEU A 131 11.84 15.48 12.62
CA LEU A 131 12.81 14.66 13.32
C LEU A 131 12.11 13.89 14.43
N HIS A 132 12.41 12.59 14.51
CA HIS A 132 11.99 11.72 15.60
C HIS A 132 13.16 10.84 16.02
N GLY A 133 13.57 10.92 17.27
CA GLY A 133 14.81 10.26 17.73
C GLY A 133 16.03 10.72 16.94
N GLN A 134 16.74 9.78 16.35
CA GLN A 134 17.88 10.01 15.45
C GLN A 134 17.49 9.93 13.98
N THR A 135 16.21 9.82 13.66
CA THR A 135 15.73 9.72 12.27
C THR A 135 15.22 11.08 11.79
N LEU A 136 15.87 11.63 10.76
CA LEU A 136 15.44 12.84 10.08
C LEU A 136 14.60 12.44 8.86
N PHE A 137 13.32 12.78 8.91
CA PHE A 137 12.39 12.63 7.80
C PHE A 137 12.48 13.87 6.91
N VAL A 138 12.68 13.67 5.62
CA VAL A 138 12.91 14.73 4.64
C VAL A 138 11.96 14.57 3.48
N VAL A 139 11.29 15.65 3.12
CA VAL A 139 10.48 15.75 1.91
C VAL A 139 11.28 16.46 0.83
N PRO A 140 11.67 15.78 -0.27
CA PRO A 140 12.33 16.40 -1.40
C PRO A 140 11.41 17.39 -2.12
N ARG A 141 11.98 18.41 -2.75
CA ARG A 141 11.24 19.26 -3.70
C ARG A 141 10.90 18.47 -4.96
N PRO A 142 9.73 18.71 -5.57
CA PRO A 142 9.39 18.14 -6.86
C PRO A 142 10.45 18.45 -7.93
N CYS A 143 10.79 17.46 -8.75
CA CYS A 143 11.70 17.65 -9.88
C CYS A 143 10.94 17.93 -11.16
N PRO A 144 11.48 18.76 -12.09
CA PRO A 144 10.88 18.95 -13.40
C PRO A 144 10.87 17.64 -14.20
N SER A 145 9.77 17.41 -14.93
CA SER A 145 9.63 16.24 -15.81
C SER A 145 10.58 16.35 -17.01
N ARG A 146 11.22 15.22 -17.36
CA ARG A 146 12.09 15.11 -18.54
C ARG A 146 11.74 13.85 -19.33
N PRO A 147 11.92 13.84 -20.67
CA PRO A 147 11.81 12.62 -21.46
C PRO A 147 12.78 11.55 -20.99
N VAL A 148 12.34 10.31 -20.97
CA VAL A 148 13.11 9.15 -20.51
C VAL A 148 13.09 8.08 -21.60
N ASP A 149 14.22 7.39 -21.81
CA ASP A 149 14.28 6.17 -22.62
C ASP A 149 13.72 5.00 -21.78
N ASP A 150 12.56 4.54 -22.14
CA ASP A 150 11.78 3.54 -21.39
C ASP A 150 11.78 2.14 -22.04
N HIS A 151 12.51 1.94 -23.13
CA HIS A 151 12.61 0.67 -23.88
C HIS A 151 11.27 0.09 -24.37
N LEU A 152 10.16 0.83 -24.27
CA LEU A 152 8.84 0.32 -24.61
C LEU A 152 8.68 0.00 -26.10
N ALA A 153 9.25 0.81 -26.99
CA ALA A 153 9.18 0.55 -28.43
C ALA A 153 9.82 -0.80 -28.82
N ALA A 154 10.95 -1.14 -28.20
CA ALA A 154 11.61 -2.44 -28.41
C ALA A 154 10.80 -3.58 -27.83
N THR A 155 10.16 -3.36 -26.68
CA THR A 155 9.27 -4.33 -26.05
C THR A 155 8.03 -4.57 -26.90
N GLU A 156 7.38 -3.53 -27.41
CA GLU A 156 6.21 -3.64 -28.30
C GLU A 156 6.54 -4.43 -29.57
N ALA A 157 7.66 -4.10 -30.24
CA ALA A 157 8.09 -4.82 -31.43
C ALA A 157 8.39 -6.31 -31.17
N ALA A 158 8.93 -6.66 -29.99
CA ALA A 158 9.16 -8.05 -29.62
C ALA A 158 7.83 -8.79 -29.35
N LEU A 159 6.84 -8.12 -28.77
CA LEU A 159 5.52 -8.68 -28.53
C LEU A 159 4.72 -8.89 -29.81
N ASP A 160 4.81 -7.94 -30.76
CA ASP A 160 4.18 -8.07 -32.09
C ASP A 160 4.66 -9.31 -32.85
N GLN A 161 5.90 -9.74 -32.60
CA GLN A 161 6.45 -10.97 -33.18
C GLN A 161 6.04 -12.24 -32.41
N ALA A 162 5.63 -12.11 -31.15
CA ALA A 162 5.33 -13.24 -30.28
C ALA A 162 3.86 -13.68 -30.31
N PHE A 163 2.98 -12.88 -30.91
CA PHE A 163 1.54 -13.16 -30.99
C PHE A 163 1.04 -13.06 -32.42
N GLU A 164 0.30 -14.07 -32.86
CA GLU A 164 -0.37 -14.05 -34.15
C GLU A 164 -1.54 -13.03 -34.14
N PRO A 165 -1.60 -12.08 -35.10
CA PRO A 165 -2.67 -11.09 -35.14
C PRO A 165 -4.08 -11.64 -35.12
N ALA A 166 -4.31 -12.79 -35.78
CA ALA A 166 -5.61 -13.45 -35.79
C ALA A 166 -6.04 -13.96 -34.41
N GLN A 167 -5.08 -14.43 -33.59
CA GLN A 167 -5.35 -14.85 -32.20
C GLN A 167 -5.74 -13.68 -31.33
N LEU A 168 -5.11 -12.52 -31.51
CA LEU A 168 -5.43 -11.31 -30.76
C LEU A 168 -6.85 -10.81 -31.05
N VAL A 169 -7.27 -10.82 -32.33
CA VAL A 169 -8.62 -10.43 -32.73
C VAL A 169 -9.64 -11.40 -32.16
N GLU A 170 -9.34 -12.70 -32.22
CA GLU A 170 -10.23 -13.74 -31.70
C GLU A 170 -10.37 -13.66 -30.16
N ALA A 171 -9.31 -13.37 -29.45
CA ALA A 171 -9.35 -13.14 -28.00
C ALA A 171 -10.31 -11.99 -27.63
N VAL A 172 -10.27 -10.90 -28.37
CA VAL A 172 -11.22 -9.77 -28.17
C VAL A 172 -12.66 -10.21 -28.45
N ARG A 173 -12.89 -10.93 -29.56
CA ARG A 173 -14.24 -11.44 -29.90
C ARG A 173 -14.79 -12.37 -28.80
N LEU A 174 -13.96 -13.28 -28.30
CA LEU A 174 -14.36 -14.19 -27.22
C LEU A 174 -14.64 -13.44 -25.92
N ASN A 175 -13.86 -12.41 -25.62
CA ASN A 175 -14.11 -11.56 -24.44
C ASN A 175 -15.42 -10.76 -24.57
N ASP A 176 -15.75 -10.23 -25.75
CA ASP A 176 -17.04 -9.58 -26.01
C ASP A 176 -18.19 -10.57 -25.75
N ARG A 177 -18.05 -11.83 -26.16
CA ARG A 177 -19.05 -12.89 -25.89
C ARG A 177 -19.13 -13.28 -24.42
N LEU A 178 -18.00 -13.32 -23.72
CA LEU A 178 -17.95 -13.55 -22.29
C LEU A 178 -18.69 -12.42 -21.55
N GLY A 179 -18.45 -11.18 -21.96
CA GLY A 179 -19.17 -10.01 -21.45
C GLY A 179 -20.68 -10.10 -21.66
N HIS A 180 -21.12 -10.54 -22.85
CA HIS A 180 -22.56 -10.74 -23.14
C HIS A 180 -23.18 -11.84 -22.26
N ALA A 181 -22.49 -12.97 -22.07
CA ALA A 181 -22.95 -14.03 -21.18
C ALA A 181 -23.07 -13.53 -19.72
N ALA A 182 -22.13 -12.72 -19.28
CA ALA A 182 -22.17 -12.08 -17.95
C ALA A 182 -23.36 -11.12 -17.81
N LEU A 183 -23.65 -10.29 -18.82
CA LEU A 183 -24.80 -9.37 -18.80
C LEU A 183 -26.15 -10.12 -18.69
N LEU A 184 -26.29 -11.20 -19.44
CA LEU A 184 -27.51 -12.03 -19.34
C LEU A 184 -27.59 -12.72 -17.96
N SER A 185 -26.46 -13.13 -17.39
CA SER A 185 -26.42 -13.69 -16.04
C SER A 185 -26.76 -12.63 -14.97
N MET A 186 -26.37 -11.37 -15.18
CA MET A 186 -26.80 -10.25 -14.31
C MET A 186 -28.32 -10.05 -14.36
N LEU A 187 -28.93 -10.10 -15.55
CA LEU A 187 -30.41 -10.02 -15.68
C LEU A 187 -31.10 -11.16 -14.92
N ASN A 188 -30.61 -12.39 -15.07
CA ASN A 188 -31.11 -13.55 -14.34
C ASN A 188 -30.97 -13.35 -12.82
N GLY A 189 -29.81 -12.90 -12.34
CA GLY A 189 -29.57 -12.63 -10.93
C GLY A 189 -30.49 -11.54 -10.35
N LEU A 190 -30.73 -10.46 -11.11
CA LEU A 190 -31.65 -9.39 -10.72
C LEU A 190 -33.10 -9.92 -10.64
N GLU A 191 -33.52 -10.74 -11.61
CA GLU A 191 -34.86 -11.36 -11.60
C GLU A 191 -35.04 -12.31 -10.41
N GLN A 192 -34.07 -13.21 -10.18
CA GLN A 192 -34.11 -14.14 -9.03
C GLN A 192 -34.11 -13.43 -7.67
N CYS A 193 -33.57 -12.20 -7.61
CA CYS A 193 -33.64 -11.37 -6.43
C CYS A 193 -34.91 -10.51 -6.36
N GLY A 194 -35.83 -10.63 -7.34
CA GLY A 194 -37.08 -9.84 -7.39
C GLY A 194 -36.85 -8.36 -7.69
N LEU A 195 -35.77 -8.02 -8.36
CA LEU A 195 -35.38 -6.64 -8.70
C LEU A 195 -35.83 -6.20 -10.10
N LEU A 196 -36.50 -7.05 -10.87
CA LEU A 196 -37.04 -6.70 -12.18
C LEU A 196 -38.56 -6.89 -12.20
N PRO A 197 -39.31 -5.89 -12.70
CA PRO A 197 -38.89 -4.56 -13.18
C PRO A 197 -38.49 -3.62 -12.03
N ALA A 198 -37.35 -2.95 -12.16
CA ALA A 198 -36.80 -2.08 -11.12
C ALA A 198 -37.43 -0.69 -11.09
N PRO A 199 -37.79 -0.12 -9.93
CA PRO A 199 -38.25 1.26 -9.82
C PRO A 199 -37.09 2.24 -10.05
N LEU A 200 -37.33 3.31 -10.82
CA LEU A 200 -36.33 4.35 -11.10
C LEU A 200 -36.06 5.30 -9.93
N ASN A 201 -37.11 5.59 -9.16
CA ASN A 201 -37.05 6.64 -8.14
C ASN A 201 -36.56 6.16 -6.76
N ASP A 202 -36.42 4.85 -6.56
CA ASP A 202 -36.07 4.28 -5.26
C ASP A 202 -35.26 2.96 -5.40
N VAL A 203 -34.21 3.00 -6.23
CA VAL A 203 -33.32 1.84 -6.45
C VAL A 203 -32.69 1.36 -5.15
N VAL A 204 -32.20 2.29 -4.33
CA VAL A 204 -31.50 1.97 -3.07
C VAL A 204 -32.41 1.22 -2.09
N HIS A 205 -33.66 1.67 -1.96
CA HIS A 205 -34.65 1.02 -1.10
C HIS A 205 -35.04 -0.38 -1.65
N SER A 206 -35.23 -0.49 -2.96
CA SER A 206 -35.53 -1.76 -3.60
C SER A 206 -34.41 -2.80 -3.42
N LEU A 207 -33.14 -2.38 -3.53
CA LEU A 207 -32.00 -3.25 -3.26
C LEU A 207 -31.99 -3.72 -1.80
N ALA A 208 -32.37 -2.83 -0.86
CA ALA A 208 -32.43 -3.20 0.55
C ALA A 208 -33.57 -4.20 0.83
N LEU A 209 -34.75 -4.00 0.24
CA LEU A 209 -35.90 -4.91 0.36
C LEU A 209 -35.63 -6.29 -0.26
N ALA A 210 -34.88 -6.34 -1.36
CA ALA A 210 -34.45 -7.59 -2.01
C ALA A 210 -33.35 -8.34 -1.22
N GLY A 211 -32.91 -7.81 -0.07
CA GLY A 211 -31.89 -8.44 0.76
C GLY A 211 -30.47 -8.29 0.22
N ILE A 212 -30.22 -7.34 -0.70
CA ILE A 212 -28.87 -7.10 -1.23
C ILE A 212 -27.97 -6.56 -0.11
N ALA A 213 -26.82 -7.20 0.07
CA ALA A 213 -25.84 -6.80 1.09
C ALA A 213 -25.44 -5.32 0.95
N PRO A 214 -25.38 -4.54 2.06
CA PRO A 214 -25.11 -3.10 1.99
C PRO A 214 -23.89 -2.73 1.16
N GLY A 215 -22.78 -3.48 1.29
CA GLY A 215 -21.54 -3.25 0.54
C GLY A 215 -21.65 -3.53 -0.96
N HIS A 216 -22.65 -4.31 -1.39
CA HIS A 216 -22.83 -4.66 -2.81
C HIS A 216 -23.85 -3.78 -3.54
N ARG A 217 -24.65 -2.98 -2.81
CA ARG A 217 -25.69 -2.13 -3.42
C ARG A 217 -25.17 -1.16 -4.47
N PRO A 218 -24.03 -0.47 -4.28
CA PRO A 218 -23.47 0.39 -5.33
C PRO A 218 -23.13 -0.36 -6.61
N LEU A 219 -22.54 -1.56 -6.50
CA LEU A 219 -22.22 -2.41 -7.64
C LEU A 219 -23.50 -2.85 -8.39
N ILE A 220 -24.53 -3.28 -7.67
CA ILE A 220 -25.78 -3.73 -8.27
C ILE A 220 -26.57 -2.56 -8.91
N ALA A 221 -26.52 -1.35 -8.32
CA ALA A 221 -27.05 -0.16 -8.96
C ALA A 221 -26.35 0.14 -10.30
N ARG A 222 -25.00 0.04 -10.34
CA ARG A 222 -24.23 0.17 -11.58
C ARG A 222 -24.60 -0.89 -12.64
N TRP A 223 -24.93 -2.12 -12.23
CA TRP A 223 -25.40 -3.12 -13.19
C TRP A 223 -26.61 -2.62 -13.97
N MET A 224 -27.57 -1.96 -13.30
CA MET A 224 -28.76 -1.41 -13.96
C MET A 224 -28.38 -0.35 -14.99
N ASP A 225 -27.42 0.54 -14.68
CA ASP A 225 -26.92 1.54 -15.62
C ASP A 225 -26.21 0.90 -16.81
N VAL A 226 -25.37 -0.09 -16.56
CA VAL A 226 -24.64 -0.82 -17.61
C VAL A 226 -25.62 -1.60 -18.49
N LEU A 227 -26.57 -2.34 -17.91
CA LEU A 227 -27.59 -3.08 -18.66
C LEU A 227 -28.45 -2.15 -19.52
N GLN A 228 -28.75 -0.94 -19.01
CA GLN A 228 -29.45 0.07 -19.79
C GLN A 228 -28.58 0.60 -20.94
N SER A 229 -27.31 0.92 -20.70
CA SER A 229 -26.38 1.39 -21.74
C SER A 229 -26.14 0.35 -22.84
N GLN A 230 -26.21 -0.93 -22.48
CA GLN A 230 -26.09 -2.06 -23.39
C GLN A 230 -27.43 -2.43 -24.09
N GLY A 231 -28.48 -1.65 -23.83
CA GLY A 231 -29.80 -1.85 -24.43
C GLY A 231 -30.56 -3.10 -23.93
N LEU A 232 -30.14 -3.70 -22.82
CA LEU A 232 -30.80 -4.87 -22.22
C LEU A 232 -31.86 -4.48 -21.18
N LEU A 233 -31.83 -3.26 -20.66
CA LEU A 233 -32.89 -2.63 -19.90
C LEU A 233 -33.33 -1.35 -20.60
N GLN A 234 -34.61 -1.05 -20.54
CA GLN A 234 -35.20 0.20 -21.04
C GLN A 234 -36.09 0.85 -20.00
N ARG A 235 -36.21 2.17 -20.10
CA ARG A 235 -37.12 2.93 -19.24
C ARG A 235 -38.53 2.87 -19.80
N VAL A 236 -39.47 2.36 -19.00
CA VAL A 236 -40.91 2.36 -19.28
C VAL A 236 -41.62 2.98 -18.10
N ALA A 237 -42.18 4.16 -18.29
CA ALA A 237 -42.73 5.00 -17.22
C ALA A 237 -41.68 5.27 -16.10
N ASP A 238 -41.95 4.83 -14.88
CA ASP A 238 -41.12 4.96 -13.70
C ASP A 238 -40.27 3.72 -13.37
N ARG A 239 -40.15 2.76 -14.32
CA ARG A 239 -39.45 1.51 -14.12
C ARG A 239 -38.43 1.21 -15.20
N LEU A 240 -37.39 0.46 -14.84
CA LEU A 240 -36.51 -0.22 -15.76
C LEU A 240 -37.06 -1.63 -16.02
N GLN A 241 -37.25 -1.95 -17.30
CA GLN A 241 -37.77 -3.23 -17.76
C GLN A 241 -36.79 -3.89 -18.75
N PRO A 242 -36.66 -5.21 -18.73
CA PRO A 242 -35.91 -5.94 -19.78
C PRO A 242 -36.47 -5.66 -21.18
N THR A 243 -35.55 -5.57 -22.14
CA THR A 243 -35.88 -5.41 -23.57
C THR A 243 -36.07 -6.74 -24.28
N LEU A 244 -35.53 -7.82 -23.70
CA LEU A 244 -35.65 -9.19 -24.20
C LEU A 244 -36.72 -9.94 -23.42
N ASP A 245 -37.21 -11.06 -24.00
CA ASP A 245 -38.07 -11.99 -23.28
C ASP A 245 -37.27 -12.76 -22.21
N ALA A 246 -37.90 -13.09 -21.08
CA ALA A 246 -37.26 -13.77 -19.96
C ALA A 246 -36.67 -15.15 -20.31
N THR A 247 -37.15 -15.76 -21.36
CA THR A 247 -36.59 -17.01 -21.91
C THR A 247 -35.13 -16.84 -22.33
N ALA A 248 -34.71 -15.65 -22.76
CA ALA A 248 -33.34 -15.38 -23.23
C ALA A 248 -32.27 -15.46 -22.14
N TRP A 249 -32.64 -15.27 -20.87
CA TRP A 249 -31.74 -15.36 -19.71
C TRP A 249 -32.21 -16.40 -18.68
N SER A 250 -33.13 -17.29 -19.06
CA SER A 250 -33.49 -18.42 -18.21
C SER A 250 -32.27 -19.31 -17.92
N ASP A 251 -32.30 -20.05 -16.81
CA ASP A 251 -31.20 -20.94 -16.42
C ASP A 251 -30.82 -21.92 -17.57
N ILE A 252 -31.81 -22.41 -18.33
CA ILE A 252 -31.59 -23.29 -19.47
C ILE A 252 -30.86 -22.56 -20.62
N ALA A 253 -31.28 -21.33 -20.93
CA ALA A 253 -30.64 -20.52 -21.97
C ALA A 253 -29.22 -20.14 -21.60
N LEU A 254 -29.01 -19.71 -20.36
CA LEU A 254 -27.69 -19.36 -19.85
C LEU A 254 -26.75 -20.57 -19.87
N GLU A 255 -27.20 -21.73 -19.41
CA GLU A 255 -26.37 -22.94 -19.46
C GLU A 255 -25.94 -23.29 -20.88
N ALA A 256 -26.84 -23.15 -21.86
CA ALA A 256 -26.50 -23.35 -23.28
C ALA A 256 -25.49 -22.33 -23.80
N ILE A 257 -25.65 -21.03 -23.45
CA ILE A 257 -24.72 -19.96 -23.83
C ILE A 257 -23.32 -20.21 -23.25
N TRP A 258 -23.24 -20.52 -21.95
CA TRP A 258 -21.98 -20.82 -21.28
C TRP A 258 -21.30 -22.08 -21.83
N ALA A 259 -22.08 -23.15 -22.15
CA ALA A 259 -21.55 -24.37 -22.74
C ALA A 259 -20.98 -24.12 -24.15
N GLN A 260 -21.71 -23.38 -24.99
CA GLN A 260 -21.22 -23.01 -26.31
C GLN A 260 -19.95 -22.17 -26.23
N LEU A 261 -19.92 -21.16 -25.36
CA LEU A 261 -18.75 -20.32 -25.17
C LEU A 261 -17.55 -21.14 -24.69
N SER A 262 -17.76 -22.15 -23.82
CA SER A 262 -16.69 -23.03 -23.34
C SER A 262 -16.03 -23.80 -24.46
N VAL A 263 -16.82 -24.30 -25.43
CA VAL A 263 -16.29 -25.00 -26.60
C VAL A 263 -15.44 -24.08 -27.49
N GLU A 264 -15.91 -22.88 -27.74
CA GLU A 264 -15.17 -21.89 -28.54
C GLU A 264 -13.91 -21.40 -27.85
N TRP A 265 -14.00 -21.15 -26.54
CA TRP A 265 -12.88 -20.72 -25.72
C TRP A 265 -11.74 -21.74 -25.70
N ALA A 266 -12.07 -23.02 -25.45
CA ALA A 266 -11.09 -24.10 -25.41
C ALA A 266 -10.33 -24.28 -26.73
N ARG A 267 -10.96 -23.97 -27.88
CA ARG A 267 -10.33 -24.06 -29.21
C ARG A 267 -9.29 -22.95 -29.46
N ASN A 268 -9.44 -21.78 -28.82
CA ASN A 268 -8.74 -20.57 -29.24
C ASN A 268 -7.79 -20.00 -28.20
N THR A 269 -7.92 -20.36 -26.91
CA THR A 269 -7.14 -19.76 -25.84
C THR A 269 -6.18 -20.71 -25.13
N GLY A 270 -6.36 -22.02 -25.31
CA GLY A 270 -5.51 -23.06 -24.70
C GLY A 270 -5.69 -23.22 -23.18
N GLY A 271 -6.56 -22.43 -22.55
CA GLY A 271 -6.87 -22.51 -21.13
C GLY A 271 -8.28 -22.00 -20.83
N SER A 272 -8.93 -22.49 -19.77
CA SER A 272 -10.32 -22.16 -19.40
C SER A 272 -10.47 -21.34 -18.12
N GLY A 273 -9.37 -20.99 -17.46
CA GLY A 273 -9.39 -20.40 -16.10
C GLY A 273 -10.28 -19.18 -15.96
N THR A 274 -10.21 -18.21 -16.90
CA THR A 274 -11.06 -17.02 -16.89
C THR A 274 -12.52 -17.38 -17.07
N LEU A 275 -12.81 -18.24 -18.05
CA LEU A 275 -14.18 -18.64 -18.37
C LEU A 275 -14.83 -19.44 -17.24
N ASP A 276 -14.11 -20.41 -16.69
CA ASP A 276 -14.62 -21.26 -15.61
C ASP A 276 -14.90 -20.44 -14.36
N TYR A 277 -14.03 -19.48 -14.05
CA TYR A 277 -14.24 -18.56 -12.93
C TYR A 277 -15.46 -17.66 -13.16
N ALA A 278 -15.59 -17.05 -14.34
CA ALA A 278 -16.71 -16.18 -14.67
C ALA A 278 -18.04 -16.96 -14.64
N ARG A 279 -18.08 -18.18 -15.22
CA ARG A 279 -19.26 -19.05 -15.22
C ARG A 279 -19.67 -19.47 -13.82
N GLU A 280 -18.71 -19.83 -12.96
CA GLU A 280 -18.99 -20.21 -11.58
C GLU A 280 -19.59 -19.06 -10.79
N ASN A 281 -19.04 -17.84 -10.94
CA ASN A 281 -19.61 -16.65 -10.32
C ASN A 281 -21.02 -16.36 -10.85
N ALA A 282 -21.23 -16.46 -12.16
CA ALA A 282 -22.53 -16.23 -12.78
C ALA A 282 -23.63 -17.13 -12.20
N ARG A 283 -23.31 -18.40 -11.90
CA ARG A 283 -24.23 -19.35 -11.24
C ARG A 283 -24.56 -18.99 -9.80
N GLN A 284 -23.67 -18.22 -9.12
CA GLN A 284 -23.79 -17.89 -7.71
C GLN A 284 -24.23 -16.44 -7.48
N LEU A 285 -24.61 -15.70 -8.54
CA LEU A 285 -24.91 -14.27 -8.45
C LEU A 285 -25.93 -13.90 -7.36
N PRO A 286 -27.09 -14.59 -7.20
CA PRO A 286 -28.03 -14.25 -6.15
C PRO A 286 -27.43 -14.38 -4.74
N LEU A 287 -26.57 -15.36 -4.50
CA LEU A 287 -25.90 -15.57 -3.21
C LEU A 287 -24.79 -14.52 -2.98
N LEU A 288 -24.02 -14.19 -4.03
CA LEU A 288 -23.02 -13.12 -3.99
C LEU A 288 -23.69 -11.78 -3.70
N MET A 289 -24.77 -11.43 -4.40
CA MET A 289 -25.51 -10.18 -4.23
C MET A 289 -26.01 -10.01 -2.80
N ARG A 290 -26.50 -11.08 -2.17
CA ARG A 290 -26.98 -11.07 -0.78
C ARG A 290 -25.87 -11.16 0.26
N GLY A 291 -24.61 -11.45 -0.17
CA GLY A 291 -23.48 -11.68 0.74
C GLY A 291 -23.54 -13.05 1.45
N GLU A 292 -24.35 -13.96 0.97
CA GLU A 292 -24.47 -15.35 1.48
C GLU A 292 -23.30 -16.23 0.99
N CYS A 293 -22.65 -15.82 -0.09
CA CYS A 293 -21.41 -16.38 -0.59
C CYS A 293 -20.37 -15.26 -0.74
N ALA A 294 -19.15 -15.47 -0.27
CA ALA A 294 -18.04 -14.54 -0.48
C ALA A 294 -17.31 -14.88 -1.80
N ALA A 295 -17.16 -13.88 -2.69
CA ALA A 295 -16.52 -14.07 -3.99
C ALA A 295 -15.08 -14.61 -3.89
N VAL A 296 -14.37 -14.34 -2.80
CA VAL A 296 -13.03 -14.90 -2.55
C VAL A 296 -13.04 -16.42 -2.47
N HIS A 297 -14.12 -17.04 -1.96
CA HIS A 297 -14.23 -18.51 -1.90
C HIS A 297 -14.41 -19.15 -3.27
N LEU A 298 -14.95 -18.41 -4.24
CA LEU A 298 -15.07 -18.87 -5.62
C LEU A 298 -13.73 -18.78 -6.38
N LEU A 299 -12.89 -17.82 -6.01
CA LEU A 299 -11.54 -17.67 -6.54
C LEU A 299 -10.56 -18.67 -5.92
N PHE A 300 -10.68 -18.91 -4.61
CA PHE A 300 -9.84 -19.82 -3.83
C PHE A 300 -10.67 -20.93 -3.18
N PRO A 301 -11.26 -21.84 -3.96
CA PRO A 301 -12.10 -22.91 -3.42
C PRO A 301 -11.28 -23.80 -2.48
N GLU A 302 -11.76 -23.96 -1.23
CA GLU A 302 -11.08 -24.73 -0.19
C GLU A 302 -9.63 -24.23 0.08
N GLY A 303 -9.34 -22.93 -0.18
CA GLY A 303 -8.01 -22.34 -0.04
C GLY A 303 -7.02 -22.71 -1.16
N ARG A 304 -7.47 -23.43 -2.21
CA ARG A 304 -6.62 -23.81 -3.35
C ARG A 304 -6.40 -22.63 -4.29
N THR A 305 -5.19 -22.54 -4.86
CA THR A 305 -4.73 -21.39 -5.66
C THR A 305 -4.78 -21.62 -7.18
N GLU A 306 -5.09 -22.84 -7.65
CA GLU A 306 -5.00 -23.23 -9.06
C GLU A 306 -5.95 -22.40 -9.93
N ARG A 307 -7.18 -22.16 -9.46
CA ARG A 307 -8.17 -21.36 -10.19
C ARG A 307 -7.72 -19.90 -10.34
N ALA A 308 -7.22 -19.30 -9.27
CA ALA A 308 -6.65 -17.96 -9.32
C ALA A 308 -5.42 -17.90 -10.22
N ALA A 309 -4.55 -18.90 -10.14
CA ALA A 309 -3.37 -18.99 -11.00
C ALA A 309 -3.75 -19.15 -12.48
N ALA A 310 -4.77 -19.93 -12.81
CA ALA A 310 -5.28 -20.07 -14.16
C ALA A 310 -5.88 -18.75 -14.69
N LEU A 311 -6.73 -18.09 -13.87
CA LEU A 311 -7.31 -16.78 -14.18
C LEU A 311 -6.24 -15.75 -14.56
N TYR A 312 -5.17 -15.65 -13.75
CA TYR A 312 -4.13 -14.62 -13.93
C TYR A 312 -3.04 -15.00 -14.94
N ARG A 313 -3.07 -16.19 -15.57
CA ARG A 313 -2.02 -16.64 -16.52
C ARG A 313 -2.51 -17.04 -17.89
N GLU A 314 -3.71 -17.57 -18.00
CA GLU A 314 -4.10 -18.32 -19.21
C GLU A 314 -4.64 -17.43 -20.33
N SER A 315 -5.28 -16.30 -20.00
CA SER A 315 -5.80 -15.40 -21.04
C SER A 315 -4.67 -14.80 -21.88
N LEU A 316 -4.95 -14.52 -23.17
CA LEU A 316 -3.97 -13.86 -24.04
C LEU A 316 -3.57 -12.48 -23.53
N ALA A 317 -4.50 -11.75 -22.89
CA ALA A 317 -4.20 -10.47 -22.25
C ALA A 317 -3.19 -10.64 -21.11
N ALA A 318 -3.38 -11.64 -20.24
CA ALA A 318 -2.44 -11.96 -19.16
C ALA A 318 -1.07 -12.37 -19.69
N GLN A 319 -1.04 -13.25 -20.71
CA GLN A 319 0.20 -13.67 -21.37
C GLN A 319 0.94 -12.48 -22.00
N TYR A 320 0.22 -11.57 -22.64
CA TYR A 320 0.78 -10.34 -23.18
C TYR A 320 1.42 -9.48 -22.08
N GLN A 321 0.69 -9.23 -20.99
CA GLN A 321 1.18 -8.45 -19.86
C GLN A 321 2.44 -9.05 -19.24
N HIS A 322 2.45 -10.35 -18.96
CA HIS A 322 3.61 -11.02 -18.36
C HIS A 322 4.83 -11.00 -19.28
N ARG A 323 4.65 -11.23 -20.58
CA ARG A 323 5.74 -11.13 -21.57
C ARG A 323 6.24 -9.69 -21.70
N ALA A 324 5.35 -8.70 -21.67
CA ALA A 324 5.71 -7.28 -21.73
C ALA A 324 6.57 -6.89 -20.52
N VAL A 325 6.14 -7.24 -19.31
CA VAL A 325 6.89 -6.98 -18.07
C VAL A 325 8.25 -7.67 -18.12
N ALA A 326 8.29 -8.96 -18.46
CA ALA A 326 9.53 -9.73 -18.50
C ALA A 326 10.52 -9.19 -19.55
N HIS A 327 10.05 -8.90 -20.77
CA HIS A 327 10.89 -8.38 -21.84
C HIS A 327 11.47 -7.00 -21.48
N TRP A 328 10.62 -6.10 -20.97
CA TRP A 328 11.05 -4.77 -20.55
C TRP A 328 12.12 -4.86 -19.45
N ILE A 329 11.87 -5.67 -18.42
CA ILE A 329 12.80 -5.85 -17.28
C ILE A 329 14.12 -6.47 -17.75
N GLY A 330 14.08 -7.47 -18.61
CA GLY A 330 15.27 -8.09 -19.17
C GLY A 330 16.12 -7.11 -19.99
N ALA A 331 15.47 -6.31 -20.86
CA ALA A 331 16.14 -5.28 -21.66
C ALA A 331 16.75 -4.17 -20.78
N TRP A 332 16.05 -3.76 -19.72
CA TRP A 332 16.55 -2.81 -18.74
C TRP A 332 17.74 -3.38 -17.95
N ALA A 333 17.63 -4.60 -17.43
CA ALA A 333 18.68 -5.24 -16.64
C ALA A 333 19.97 -5.45 -17.44
N ALA A 334 19.86 -5.82 -18.72
CA ALA A 334 21.02 -6.02 -19.61
C ALA A 334 21.85 -4.73 -19.85
N ARG A 335 21.30 -3.56 -19.57
CA ARG A 335 22.00 -2.27 -19.73
C ARG A 335 22.59 -1.73 -18.43
N GLN A 336 22.35 -2.43 -17.31
CA GLN A 336 22.89 -1.98 -16.03
C GLN A 336 24.38 -2.31 -15.91
N PRO A 337 25.16 -1.52 -15.16
CA PRO A 337 26.58 -1.80 -14.95
C PRO A 337 26.80 -3.16 -14.30
N ALA A 338 27.77 -3.91 -14.80
CA ALA A 338 28.16 -5.18 -14.21
C ALA A 338 28.77 -4.98 -12.81
N GLY A 339 28.54 -5.93 -11.92
CA GLY A 339 29.22 -6.01 -10.61
C GLY A 339 28.47 -5.38 -9.43
N VAL A 340 27.38 -4.63 -9.68
CA VAL A 340 26.51 -4.14 -8.60
C VAL A 340 25.17 -4.89 -8.70
N PRO A 341 24.74 -5.61 -7.63
CA PRO A 341 23.44 -6.28 -7.65
C PRO A 341 22.29 -5.29 -7.80
N LEU A 342 21.41 -5.55 -8.77
CA LEU A 342 20.17 -4.82 -8.95
C LEU A 342 19.19 -5.24 -7.85
N ARG A 343 18.68 -4.28 -7.11
CA ARG A 343 17.70 -4.54 -6.06
C ARG A 343 16.29 -4.42 -6.63
N VAL A 344 15.59 -5.55 -6.67
CA VAL A 344 14.24 -5.66 -7.21
C VAL A 344 13.26 -6.03 -6.09
N LEU A 345 12.22 -5.24 -5.92
CA LEU A 345 11.09 -5.52 -5.04
C LEU A 345 9.87 -5.88 -5.88
N GLU A 346 9.32 -7.06 -5.70
CA GLU A 346 8.00 -7.41 -6.21
C GLU A 346 6.96 -7.26 -5.10
N VAL A 347 5.90 -6.49 -5.36
CA VAL A 347 4.79 -6.29 -4.43
C VAL A 347 3.54 -7.02 -4.91
N GLY A 348 2.85 -7.72 -4.00
CA GLY A 348 1.63 -8.47 -4.29
C GLY A 348 1.85 -9.63 -5.27
N ALA A 349 2.85 -10.45 -5.04
CA ALA A 349 3.21 -11.58 -5.93
C ALA A 349 2.08 -12.62 -6.09
N GLY A 350 1.20 -12.77 -5.10
CA GLY A 350 0.04 -13.65 -5.16
C GLY A 350 0.37 -15.07 -5.59
N THR A 351 -0.23 -15.51 -6.69
CA THR A 351 0.02 -16.84 -7.28
C THR A 351 1.37 -16.95 -8.00
N GLY A 352 2.19 -15.87 -8.06
CA GLY A 352 3.50 -15.86 -8.69
C GLY A 352 3.48 -15.82 -10.23
N SER A 353 2.40 -15.36 -10.83
CA SER A 353 2.26 -15.34 -12.30
C SER A 353 3.25 -14.37 -12.94
N THR A 354 3.41 -13.17 -12.40
CA THR A 354 4.40 -12.18 -12.84
C THR A 354 5.82 -12.63 -12.49
N THR A 355 6.04 -13.11 -11.27
CA THR A 355 7.34 -13.62 -10.80
C THR A 355 7.93 -14.66 -11.77
N GLN A 356 7.11 -15.67 -12.14
CA GLN A 356 7.54 -16.75 -13.04
C GLN A 356 7.93 -16.26 -14.45
N ALA A 357 7.37 -15.16 -14.90
CA ALA A 357 7.74 -14.55 -16.17
C ALA A 357 9.03 -13.72 -16.06
N VAL A 358 9.21 -13.01 -14.94
CA VAL A 358 10.32 -12.07 -14.72
C VAL A 358 11.64 -12.79 -14.39
N LEU A 359 11.62 -13.83 -13.56
CA LEU A 359 12.85 -14.49 -13.09
C LEU A 359 13.73 -15.02 -14.23
N PRO A 360 13.19 -15.71 -15.28
CA PRO A 360 14.01 -16.13 -16.43
C PRO A 360 14.66 -14.96 -17.18
N ALA A 361 14.00 -13.81 -17.26
CA ALA A 361 14.54 -12.62 -17.91
C ALA A 361 15.70 -11.98 -17.13
N LEU A 362 15.82 -12.27 -15.84
CA LEU A 362 16.87 -11.80 -14.94
C LEU A 362 17.98 -12.85 -14.70
N ALA A 363 17.90 -14.05 -15.29
CA ALA A 363 18.81 -15.17 -14.99
C ALA A 363 20.30 -14.84 -15.20
N ASN A 364 20.62 -13.92 -16.11
CA ASN A 364 22.00 -13.50 -16.43
C ASN A 364 22.41 -12.20 -15.73
N ALA A 365 21.56 -11.60 -14.91
CA ALA A 365 21.85 -10.37 -14.17
C ALA A 365 22.20 -10.69 -12.71
N SER A 366 23.07 -9.85 -12.12
CA SER A 366 23.28 -9.90 -10.67
C SER A 366 22.10 -9.19 -10.00
N VAL A 367 21.26 -9.93 -9.26
CA VAL A 367 20.00 -9.42 -8.71
C VAL A 367 19.83 -9.83 -7.25
N ASP A 368 19.42 -8.87 -6.43
CA ASP A 368 18.82 -9.08 -5.10
C ASP A 368 17.31 -8.93 -5.26
N TYR A 369 16.58 -10.04 -5.41
CA TYR A 369 15.13 -10.05 -5.65
C TYR A 369 14.38 -10.37 -4.37
N LEU A 370 13.49 -9.46 -3.96
CA LEU A 370 12.59 -9.68 -2.83
C LEU A 370 11.15 -9.79 -3.34
N CYS A 371 10.60 -11.00 -3.27
CA CYS A 371 9.22 -11.32 -3.61
C CYS A 371 8.35 -11.13 -2.38
N THR A 372 7.32 -10.24 -2.45
CA THR A 372 6.47 -9.94 -1.29
C THR A 372 4.98 -10.04 -1.61
N ASP A 373 4.20 -10.33 -0.56
CA ASP A 373 2.75 -10.29 -0.57
C ASP A 373 2.23 -9.83 0.80
N VAL A 374 1.02 -9.29 0.87
CA VAL A 374 0.38 -8.96 2.15
C VAL A 374 0.06 -10.22 2.96
N SER A 375 -0.20 -11.33 2.28
CA SER A 375 -0.52 -12.63 2.87
C SER A 375 0.74 -13.47 3.10
N ARG A 376 0.98 -13.85 4.34
CA ARG A 376 2.04 -14.82 4.69
C ARG A 376 1.86 -16.15 3.95
N TYR A 377 0.62 -16.59 3.76
CA TYR A 377 0.31 -17.81 3.01
C TYR A 377 0.88 -17.75 1.58
N PHE A 378 0.66 -16.66 0.85
CA PHE A 378 1.22 -16.51 -0.49
C PHE A 378 2.74 -16.39 -0.50
N SER A 379 3.32 -15.73 0.50
CA SER A 379 4.79 -15.65 0.65
C SER A 379 5.42 -17.02 0.89
N GLU A 380 4.82 -17.87 1.73
CA GLU A 380 5.28 -19.24 1.98
C GLU A 380 5.11 -20.14 0.75
N GLN A 381 3.97 -20.04 0.06
CA GLN A 381 3.72 -20.74 -1.19
C GLN A 381 4.69 -20.31 -2.31
N ALA A 382 5.05 -19.02 -2.34
CA ALA A 382 6.05 -18.52 -3.29
C ALA A 382 7.42 -19.14 -3.03
N ALA A 383 7.85 -19.27 -1.78
CA ALA A 383 9.12 -19.89 -1.42
C ALA A 383 9.24 -21.33 -1.91
N GLU A 384 8.17 -22.13 -1.79
CA GLU A 384 8.15 -23.49 -2.32
C GLU A 384 8.14 -23.53 -3.86
N ARG A 385 7.36 -22.68 -4.50
CA ARG A 385 7.28 -22.63 -5.97
C ARG A 385 8.56 -22.13 -6.62
N LEU A 386 9.31 -21.28 -5.94
CA LEU A 386 10.53 -20.64 -6.46
C LEU A 386 11.82 -21.29 -5.96
N LYS A 387 11.77 -22.52 -5.45
CA LYS A 387 12.93 -23.25 -4.94
C LYS A 387 14.07 -23.44 -5.96
N ASP A 388 13.76 -23.42 -7.25
CA ASP A 388 14.75 -23.46 -8.34
C ASP A 388 15.50 -22.10 -8.50
N TRP A 389 15.06 -21.05 -7.79
CA TRP A 389 15.65 -19.72 -7.74
C TRP A 389 16.08 -19.38 -6.32
N PRO A 390 17.12 -20.04 -5.76
CA PRO A 390 17.48 -19.94 -4.33
C PRO A 390 17.95 -18.55 -3.90
N TRP A 391 18.23 -17.65 -4.84
CA TRP A 391 18.60 -16.27 -4.60
C TRP A 391 17.39 -15.32 -4.44
N VAL A 392 16.16 -15.79 -4.66
CA VAL A 392 14.94 -15.03 -4.41
C VAL A 392 14.64 -15.05 -2.90
N ARG A 393 14.53 -13.86 -2.33
CA ARG A 393 14.10 -13.69 -0.94
C ARG A 393 12.58 -13.49 -0.89
N HIS A 394 11.98 -13.83 0.23
CA HIS A 394 10.54 -13.73 0.45
C HIS A 394 10.25 -12.85 1.66
N GLY A 395 9.16 -12.09 1.60
CA GLY A 395 8.76 -11.18 2.67
C GLY A 395 7.28 -10.84 2.65
N VAL A 396 6.86 -10.07 3.65
CA VAL A 396 5.50 -9.52 3.74
C VAL A 396 5.56 -8.03 3.51
N PHE A 397 4.71 -7.51 2.62
CA PHE A 397 4.58 -6.09 2.37
C PHE A 397 3.12 -5.73 2.08
N ASP A 398 2.59 -4.76 2.82
CA ASP A 398 1.25 -4.20 2.68
C ASP A 398 1.35 -2.81 2.05
N ILE A 399 0.79 -2.64 0.84
CA ILE A 399 0.84 -1.38 0.09
C ILE A 399 0.03 -0.26 0.74
N ASP A 400 -0.90 -0.59 1.63
CA ASP A 400 -1.75 0.37 2.34
C ASP A 400 -1.12 0.86 3.66
N ARG A 401 0.05 0.34 4.03
CA ARG A 401 0.76 0.71 5.26
C ARG A 401 2.07 1.44 4.97
N PRO A 402 2.52 2.33 5.87
CA PRO A 402 3.83 2.97 5.73
C PRO A 402 4.95 1.94 5.57
N ALA A 403 5.78 2.08 4.53
CA ALA A 403 6.84 1.12 4.22
C ALA A 403 7.89 1.01 5.33
N LEU A 404 8.27 2.14 5.92
CA LEU A 404 9.27 2.19 6.98
C LEU A 404 8.83 1.40 8.23
N ALA A 405 7.54 1.49 8.60
CA ALA A 405 6.97 0.72 9.72
C ALA A 405 6.95 -0.80 9.48
N GLN A 406 7.20 -1.22 8.24
CA GLN A 406 7.33 -2.62 7.83
C GLN A 406 8.80 -3.03 7.63
N GLY A 407 9.78 -2.15 7.94
CA GLY A 407 11.20 -2.42 7.78
C GLY A 407 11.75 -2.19 6.36
N TYR A 408 11.02 -1.45 5.51
CA TYR A 408 11.44 -1.13 4.14
C TYR A 408 11.92 0.33 4.08
N PRO A 409 13.24 0.58 4.09
CA PRO A 409 13.78 1.92 4.06
C PRO A 409 13.61 2.58 2.69
N SER A 410 13.49 3.90 2.69
CA SER A 410 13.38 4.70 1.48
C SER A 410 14.61 4.56 0.57
N GLN A 411 14.44 4.81 -0.72
CA GLN A 411 15.50 4.81 -1.75
C GLN A 411 16.40 3.55 -1.73
N SER A 412 15.80 2.39 -1.53
CA SER A 412 16.52 1.12 -1.42
C SER A 412 16.45 0.23 -2.65
N TRP A 413 15.56 0.53 -3.59
CA TRP A 413 15.25 -0.34 -4.72
C TRP A 413 15.56 0.32 -6.06
N ASP A 414 16.11 -0.44 -7.00
CA ASP A 414 16.36 0.01 -8.38
C ASP A 414 15.13 -0.20 -9.26
N LEU A 415 14.35 -1.23 -8.95
CA LEU A 415 13.12 -1.60 -9.65
C LEU A 415 12.07 -2.08 -8.66
N ILE A 416 10.83 -1.65 -8.84
CA ILE A 416 9.63 -2.24 -8.21
C ILE A 416 8.75 -2.85 -9.31
N VAL A 417 8.28 -4.07 -9.07
CA VAL A 417 7.35 -4.80 -9.94
C VAL A 417 6.03 -5.01 -9.21
N ALA A 418 4.89 -4.76 -9.89
CA ALA A 418 3.57 -4.97 -9.32
C ALA A 418 2.62 -5.56 -10.40
N GLY A 419 2.17 -6.77 -10.21
CA GLY A 419 1.31 -7.47 -11.18
C GLY A 419 -0.14 -7.57 -10.74
N GLY A 420 -1.01 -6.62 -11.12
CA GLY A 420 -2.44 -6.66 -10.80
C GLY A 420 -2.76 -6.49 -9.31
N VAL A 421 -1.99 -5.70 -8.58
CA VAL A 421 -2.13 -5.52 -7.14
C VAL A 421 -2.51 -4.10 -6.74
N LEU A 422 -2.12 -3.09 -7.53
CA LEU A 422 -2.34 -1.69 -7.16
C LEU A 422 -3.83 -1.30 -7.25
N ASN A 423 -4.62 -2.03 -8.05
CA ASN A 423 -6.07 -1.88 -8.08
C ASN A 423 -6.75 -2.27 -6.76
N ALA A 424 -6.09 -3.10 -5.93
CA ALA A 424 -6.59 -3.49 -4.62
C ALA A 424 -6.21 -2.50 -3.50
N ALA A 425 -5.36 -1.51 -3.78
CA ALA A 425 -5.01 -0.46 -2.83
C ALA A 425 -6.26 0.33 -2.40
N ARG A 426 -6.33 0.70 -1.13
CA ARG A 426 -7.40 1.58 -0.63
C ARG A 426 -7.30 2.98 -1.19
N ASP A 427 -6.08 3.50 -1.26
CA ASP A 427 -5.75 4.82 -1.80
C ASP A 427 -4.56 4.67 -2.76
N THR A 428 -4.86 4.74 -4.05
CA THR A 428 -3.87 4.53 -5.11
C THR A 428 -2.75 5.57 -5.07
N GLU A 429 -3.07 6.84 -4.81
CA GLU A 429 -2.06 7.91 -4.79
C GLU A 429 -1.08 7.71 -3.63
N ARG A 430 -1.61 7.37 -2.45
CA ARG A 430 -0.79 7.09 -1.28
C ARG A 430 0.12 5.88 -1.49
N SER A 431 -0.41 4.83 -2.10
CA SER A 431 0.40 3.63 -2.42
C SER A 431 1.47 3.94 -3.44
N LEU A 432 1.16 4.71 -4.51
CA LEU A 432 2.15 5.16 -5.50
C LEU A 432 3.24 6.04 -4.87
N ALA A 433 2.87 6.96 -3.96
CA ALA A 433 3.82 7.79 -3.23
C ALA A 433 4.76 6.93 -2.36
N THR A 434 4.22 5.91 -1.69
CA THR A 434 5.01 4.94 -0.93
C THR A 434 6.02 4.20 -1.83
N LEU A 435 5.58 3.71 -3.00
CA LEU A 435 6.47 3.02 -3.94
C LEU A 435 7.53 3.97 -4.52
N LEU A 436 7.16 5.21 -4.81
CA LEU A 436 8.11 6.24 -5.25
C LEU A 436 9.20 6.49 -4.19
N ALA A 437 8.82 6.56 -2.91
CA ALA A 437 9.75 6.78 -1.80
C ALA A 437 10.73 5.60 -1.64
N LEU A 438 10.30 4.37 -1.90
CA LEU A 438 11.14 3.17 -1.85
C LEU A 438 12.17 3.10 -2.98
N LEU A 439 11.88 3.69 -4.14
CA LEU A 439 12.74 3.68 -5.32
C LEU A 439 13.88 4.69 -5.18
N LYS A 440 15.07 4.30 -5.63
CA LYS A 440 16.22 5.21 -5.79
C LYS A 440 15.93 6.26 -6.87
N PRO A 441 16.61 7.43 -6.85
CA PRO A 441 16.60 8.34 -7.99
C PRO A 441 17.00 7.61 -9.28
N GLY A 442 16.18 7.76 -10.35
CA GLY A 442 16.35 7.02 -11.60
C GLY A 442 15.79 5.60 -11.59
N GLY A 443 15.29 5.12 -10.45
CA GLY A 443 14.65 3.80 -10.33
C GLY A 443 13.30 3.72 -11.07
N TRP A 444 12.82 2.50 -11.31
CA TRP A 444 11.64 2.24 -12.12
C TRP A 444 10.53 1.51 -11.36
N LEU A 445 9.30 1.89 -11.64
CA LEU A 445 8.09 1.15 -11.32
C LEU A 445 7.54 0.53 -12.61
N VAL A 446 7.44 -0.80 -12.64
CA VAL A 446 6.82 -1.57 -13.73
C VAL A 446 5.64 -2.34 -13.17
N PHE A 447 4.45 -2.07 -13.68
CA PHE A 447 3.25 -2.71 -13.16
C PHE A 447 2.22 -2.99 -14.23
N SER A 448 1.36 -3.96 -13.98
CA SER A 448 0.23 -4.27 -14.86
C SER A 448 -1.08 -4.08 -14.10
N GLU A 449 -2.04 -3.36 -14.73
CA GLU A 449 -3.35 -3.10 -14.15
C GLU A 449 -4.45 -3.06 -15.20
N PRO A 450 -5.69 -3.41 -14.84
CA PRO A 450 -6.86 -3.09 -15.64
C PRO A 450 -7.12 -1.57 -15.62
N THR A 451 -7.53 -1.03 -16.76
CA THR A 451 -7.86 0.39 -16.96
C THR A 451 -9.30 0.58 -17.41
N GLN A 452 -10.07 -0.46 -17.47
CA GLN A 452 -11.52 -0.47 -17.67
C GLN A 452 -12.10 -1.72 -17.02
N GLU A 453 -13.38 -1.66 -16.73
CA GLU A 453 -14.07 -2.79 -16.13
C GLU A 453 -14.66 -3.68 -17.23
N GLU A 454 -14.19 -4.89 -17.30
CA GLU A 454 -14.80 -5.92 -18.15
C GLU A 454 -16.13 -6.36 -17.54
N LEU A 455 -17.12 -6.59 -18.37
CA LEU A 455 -18.50 -6.91 -17.93
C LEU A 455 -18.56 -8.17 -17.04
N TRP A 456 -17.73 -9.17 -17.31
CA TRP A 456 -17.66 -10.38 -16.49
C TRP A 456 -17.01 -10.11 -15.12
N VAL A 457 -16.11 -9.12 -15.04
CA VAL A 457 -15.50 -8.68 -13.76
C VAL A 457 -16.56 -8.07 -12.84
N MET A 458 -17.50 -7.28 -13.38
CA MET A 458 -18.63 -6.77 -12.62
C MET A 458 -19.50 -7.87 -11.99
N ALA A 459 -19.60 -9.02 -12.66
CA ALA A 459 -20.34 -10.19 -12.18
C ALA A 459 -19.48 -11.15 -11.32
N SER A 460 -18.25 -10.77 -10.95
CA SER A 460 -17.32 -11.65 -10.24
C SER A 460 -16.39 -10.88 -9.28
N GLN A 461 -15.20 -10.49 -9.73
CA GLN A 461 -14.17 -9.87 -8.89
C GLN A 461 -14.61 -8.55 -8.24
N ALA A 462 -15.52 -7.80 -8.86
CA ALA A 462 -16.03 -6.55 -8.30
C ALA A 462 -16.68 -6.72 -6.92
N PHE A 463 -17.19 -7.89 -6.57
CA PHE A 463 -17.68 -8.20 -5.22
C PHE A 463 -16.59 -8.23 -4.15
N MET A 464 -15.31 -8.31 -4.54
CA MET A 464 -14.15 -8.32 -3.63
C MET A 464 -13.42 -6.96 -3.58
N LEU A 465 -13.54 -6.12 -4.64
CA LEU A 465 -12.71 -4.94 -4.88
C LEU A 465 -13.42 -3.62 -4.55
N ASN A 466 -14.28 -3.58 -3.55
CA ASN A 466 -15.13 -2.41 -3.21
C ASN A 466 -14.63 -1.60 -2.00
N GLN A 467 -13.35 -1.69 -1.64
CA GLN A 467 -12.79 -1.06 -0.43
C GLN A 467 -11.97 0.21 -0.71
N ALA A 468 -12.01 0.74 -1.93
CA ALA A 468 -11.31 1.97 -2.27
C ALA A 468 -11.82 3.18 -1.46
N SER A 469 -10.91 4.05 -1.06
CA SER A 469 -11.18 5.32 -0.38
C SER A 469 -10.72 6.54 -1.20
N ASP A 470 -10.36 6.32 -2.47
CA ASP A 470 -9.92 7.33 -3.43
C ASP A 470 -11.04 7.72 -4.43
N GLU A 471 -10.68 8.31 -5.57
CA GLU A 471 -11.62 8.76 -6.61
C GLU A 471 -12.54 7.65 -7.17
N ARG A 472 -12.15 6.38 -7.05
CA ARG A 472 -13.00 5.23 -7.40
C ARG A 472 -14.27 5.17 -6.57
N GLN A 473 -14.23 5.60 -5.31
CA GLN A 473 -15.41 5.66 -4.44
C GLN A 473 -16.47 6.63 -4.98
N LEU A 474 -16.04 7.76 -5.57
CA LEU A 474 -16.95 8.77 -6.11
C LEU A 474 -17.71 8.29 -7.36
N SER A 475 -17.03 7.53 -8.22
CA SER A 475 -17.58 6.98 -9.46
C SER A 475 -18.19 5.58 -9.27
N SER A 476 -18.05 4.97 -8.08
CA SER A 476 -18.32 3.55 -7.82
C SER A 476 -17.60 2.62 -8.80
N ALA A 477 -16.50 3.07 -9.41
CA ALA A 477 -15.71 2.30 -10.36
C ALA A 477 -14.84 1.27 -9.61
N THR A 478 -14.68 0.09 -10.19
CA THR A 478 -13.78 -0.93 -9.63
C THR A 478 -12.32 -0.58 -9.90
N PHE A 479 -12.04 -0.02 -11.07
CA PHE A 479 -10.68 0.31 -11.52
C PHE A 479 -10.56 1.78 -11.93
N LEU A 480 -9.35 2.31 -11.85
CA LEU A 480 -8.99 3.59 -12.46
C LEU A 480 -8.90 3.41 -13.98
N ASP A 481 -9.32 4.40 -14.75
CA ASP A 481 -9.10 4.41 -16.18
C ASP A 481 -7.65 4.77 -16.54
N LEU A 482 -7.29 4.68 -17.83
CA LEU A 482 -5.93 4.97 -18.30
C LEU A 482 -5.49 6.39 -17.96
N SER A 483 -6.38 7.37 -18.09
CA SER A 483 -6.07 8.78 -17.82
C SER A 483 -5.91 9.06 -16.33
N GLN A 484 -6.71 8.41 -15.50
CA GLN A 484 -6.61 8.46 -14.05
C GLN A 484 -5.29 7.84 -13.56
N TRP A 485 -4.88 6.67 -14.08
CA TRP A 485 -3.57 6.08 -13.79
C TRP A 485 -2.42 7.00 -14.17
N GLN A 486 -2.45 7.57 -15.38
CA GLN A 486 -1.42 8.51 -15.84
C GLN A 486 -1.34 9.75 -14.94
N SER A 487 -2.50 10.29 -14.56
CA SER A 487 -2.59 11.44 -13.66
C SER A 487 -2.10 11.12 -12.25
N ALA A 488 -2.46 9.95 -11.69
CA ALA A 488 -2.02 9.51 -10.38
C ALA A 488 -0.49 9.33 -10.33
N LEU A 489 0.11 8.74 -11.37
CA LEU A 489 1.58 8.61 -11.49
C LEU A 489 2.28 9.98 -11.50
N VAL A 490 1.73 10.96 -12.24
CA VAL A 490 2.29 12.32 -12.28
C VAL A 490 2.15 13.00 -10.92
N ARG A 491 0.98 12.90 -10.27
CA ARG A 491 0.77 13.49 -8.94
C ARG A 491 1.68 12.85 -7.89
N ALA A 492 1.93 11.55 -7.97
CA ALA A 492 2.90 10.87 -7.11
C ALA A 492 4.36 11.24 -7.40
N GLY A 493 4.66 11.93 -8.51
CA GLY A 493 6.00 12.42 -8.83
C GLY A 493 6.81 11.53 -9.79
N PHE A 494 6.17 10.55 -10.42
CA PHE A 494 6.80 9.75 -11.48
C PHE A 494 6.89 10.50 -12.80
N HIS A 495 7.92 10.20 -13.60
CA HIS A 495 8.15 10.73 -14.94
C HIS A 495 8.06 9.64 -16.01
N GLY A 496 7.92 10.07 -17.28
CA GLY A 496 8.00 9.18 -18.44
C GLY A 496 6.97 8.06 -18.40
N ASN A 497 5.82 8.26 -17.70
CA ASN A 497 4.81 7.23 -17.58
C ASN A 497 4.23 6.89 -18.95
N ARG A 498 4.38 5.65 -19.36
CA ARG A 498 3.86 5.09 -20.60
C ARG A 498 3.26 3.71 -20.34
N SER A 499 2.47 3.24 -21.28
CA SER A 499 1.81 1.94 -21.15
C SER A 499 1.74 1.16 -22.47
N LEU A 500 1.74 -0.16 -22.33
CA LEU A 500 1.46 -1.13 -23.39
C LEU A 500 0.16 -1.89 -23.06
N PRO A 501 -0.56 -2.35 -24.09
CA PRO A 501 -0.32 -2.15 -25.53
C PRO A 501 -0.64 -0.72 -25.97
N ALA A 502 -0.12 -0.31 -27.14
CA ALA A 502 -0.51 0.96 -27.78
C ALA A 502 -2.03 1.01 -28.04
N ALA A 503 -2.59 2.23 -28.16
CA ALA A 503 -4.05 2.39 -28.33
C ALA A 503 -4.60 1.72 -29.61
N THR A 504 -3.77 1.54 -30.61
CA THR A 504 -4.12 0.88 -31.89
C THR A 504 -4.03 -0.65 -31.85
N HIS A 505 -3.43 -1.21 -30.81
CA HIS A 505 -3.27 -2.66 -30.67
C HIS A 505 -4.62 -3.33 -30.35
N PRO A 506 -4.95 -4.52 -30.92
CA PRO A 506 -6.23 -5.20 -30.67
C PRO A 506 -6.57 -5.38 -29.20
N LEU A 507 -5.61 -5.83 -28.37
CA LEU A 507 -5.81 -6.04 -26.94
C LEU A 507 -6.05 -4.74 -26.13
N ALA A 508 -5.81 -3.57 -26.73
CA ALA A 508 -6.09 -2.30 -26.06
C ALA A 508 -7.56 -2.17 -25.63
N ARG A 509 -8.48 -2.80 -26.38
CA ARG A 509 -9.91 -2.83 -26.08
C ARG A 509 -10.26 -3.61 -24.81
N LEU A 510 -9.40 -4.53 -24.38
CA LEU A 510 -9.61 -5.28 -23.12
C LEU A 510 -9.23 -4.46 -21.87
N GLY A 511 -8.57 -3.31 -22.07
CA GLY A 511 -8.23 -2.39 -20.99
C GLY A 511 -7.11 -2.86 -20.05
N HIS A 512 -6.52 -4.02 -20.28
CA HIS A 512 -5.37 -4.48 -19.52
C HIS A 512 -4.09 -3.77 -20.00
N ARG A 513 -3.36 -3.11 -19.10
CA ARG A 513 -2.17 -2.32 -19.43
C ARG A 513 -0.98 -2.72 -18.59
N VAL A 514 0.21 -2.66 -19.20
CA VAL A 514 1.49 -2.64 -18.50
C VAL A 514 2.00 -1.20 -18.51
N PHE A 515 2.30 -0.68 -17.34
CA PHE A 515 2.82 0.66 -17.15
C PHE A 515 4.29 0.60 -16.81
N VAL A 516 5.05 1.57 -17.30
CA VAL A 516 6.40 1.88 -16.87
C VAL A 516 6.48 3.33 -16.45
N ALA A 517 7.09 3.61 -15.30
CA ALA A 517 7.23 4.95 -14.78
C ALA A 517 8.57 5.06 -14.03
N GLN A 518 9.25 6.20 -14.17
CA GLN A 518 10.57 6.40 -13.60
C GLN A 518 10.57 7.47 -12.51
N VAL A 519 11.33 7.22 -11.44
CA VAL A 519 11.67 8.26 -10.47
C VAL A 519 12.66 9.23 -11.13
N PRO A 520 12.49 10.56 -11.03
CA PRO A 520 13.44 11.52 -11.57
C PRO A 520 14.86 11.24 -11.11
N ALA A 521 15.81 11.10 -12.03
CA ALA A 521 17.21 10.87 -11.70
C ALA A 521 17.85 12.02 -10.92
N GLN A 522 17.29 13.23 -11.05
CA GLN A 522 17.73 14.43 -10.32
C GLN A 522 17.06 14.59 -8.96
N ARG A 523 16.17 13.70 -8.55
CA ARG A 523 15.55 13.72 -7.21
C ARG A 523 16.66 13.63 -6.16
N LEU A 524 16.50 14.36 -5.04
CA LEU A 524 17.43 14.31 -3.91
C LEU A 524 17.69 12.86 -3.50
N SER A 525 18.96 12.46 -3.51
CA SER A 525 19.35 11.14 -3.04
C SER A 525 19.71 11.15 -1.55
N ARG A 526 19.44 10.04 -0.86
CA ARG A 526 19.85 9.84 0.54
C ARG A 526 21.36 10.09 0.71
N ALA A 527 22.17 9.57 -0.21
CA ALA A 527 23.63 9.73 -0.17
C ALA A 527 24.07 11.18 -0.32
N ALA A 528 23.46 11.94 -1.24
CA ALA A 528 23.76 13.37 -1.41
C ALA A 528 23.37 14.18 -0.15
N LEU A 529 22.23 13.87 0.46
CA LEU A 529 21.80 14.53 1.69
C LEU A 529 22.68 14.14 2.88
N ALA A 530 23.05 12.87 3.02
CA ALA A 530 23.96 12.40 4.07
C ALA A 530 25.33 13.11 3.97
N ALA A 531 25.88 13.23 2.76
CA ALA A 531 27.11 13.97 2.52
C ALA A 531 26.99 15.46 2.88
N HIS A 532 25.81 16.07 2.63
CA HIS A 532 25.55 17.48 2.99
C HIS A 532 25.44 17.68 4.52
N LEU A 533 24.87 16.72 5.23
CA LEU A 533 24.67 16.81 6.68
C LEU A 533 25.94 16.46 7.48
N GLU A 534 26.85 15.65 6.91
CA GLU A 534 28.14 15.27 7.51
C GLU A 534 28.02 14.64 8.91
N ASP A 535 26.95 13.90 9.16
CA ASP A 535 26.73 13.23 10.44
C ASP A 535 26.42 11.74 10.22
N PRO A 536 27.32 10.83 10.58
CA PRO A 536 27.18 9.40 10.32
C PRO A 536 26.16 8.70 11.25
N GLU A 537 25.80 9.30 12.38
CA GLU A 537 24.86 8.71 13.35
C GLU A 537 23.40 9.04 12.98
N LEU A 538 23.18 10.03 12.11
CA LEU A 538 21.86 10.47 11.71
C LEU A 538 21.25 9.51 10.70
N GLN A 539 20.11 8.93 11.03
CA GLN A 539 19.31 8.15 10.10
C GLN A 539 18.47 9.09 9.21
N LEU A 540 18.44 8.81 7.91
CA LEU A 540 17.75 9.65 6.94
C LEU A 540 16.64 8.85 6.25
N GLU A 541 15.44 9.41 6.23
CA GLU A 541 14.32 8.88 5.47
C GLU A 541 13.72 9.94 4.56
N LEU A 542 13.67 9.64 3.25
CA LEU A 542 13.11 10.54 2.24
C LEU A 542 11.70 10.08 1.90
N LEU A 543 10.71 10.93 2.19
CA LEU A 543 9.29 10.66 2.06
C LEU A 543 8.64 11.72 1.18
N ASP A 544 7.45 11.45 0.65
CA ASP A 544 6.70 12.45 -0.14
C ASP A 544 5.91 13.43 0.74
N HIS A 545 5.63 13.03 1.97
CA HIS A 545 5.01 13.88 2.99
C HIS A 545 5.58 13.53 4.38
N LEU A 546 5.55 14.51 5.28
CA LEU A 546 6.01 14.26 6.65
C LEU A 546 5.04 13.30 7.37
N PRO A 547 5.57 12.36 8.18
CA PRO A 547 4.75 11.51 9.02
C PRO A 547 4.05 12.34 10.11
N ASP A 548 2.86 11.90 10.54
CA ASP A 548 2.23 12.45 11.73
C ASP A 548 2.93 11.92 12.98
N LEU A 549 3.82 12.75 13.53
CA LEU A 549 4.60 12.41 14.72
C LEU A 549 3.78 12.38 16.00
N SER A 550 2.52 12.86 15.99
CA SER A 550 1.62 12.81 17.15
C SER A 550 1.09 11.39 17.42
N THR A 551 1.10 10.54 16.41
CA THR A 551 0.65 9.12 16.47
C THR A 551 1.81 8.12 16.46
N ALA A 552 3.02 8.55 16.75
CA ALA A 552 4.31 7.88 16.52
C ALA A 552 4.56 6.55 17.28
N LYS A 553 3.52 5.83 17.69
CA LYS A 553 3.66 4.46 18.24
C LYS A 553 4.16 3.43 17.20
N ASP A 554 4.12 3.76 15.91
CA ASP A 554 4.45 2.87 14.80
C ASP A 554 5.72 3.29 14.02
N LEU A 555 6.51 4.22 14.52
CA LEU A 555 7.81 4.58 13.94
C LEU A 555 8.94 3.87 14.71
N PRO A 556 9.95 3.29 14.02
CA PRO A 556 11.05 2.57 14.63
C PRO A 556 11.92 3.44 15.54
#